data_a62434a4853c339fb62b1f6c61875ca6
#
_entry.id   a62434a4853c339fb62b1f6c61875ca6
#
_cell.length_a   1.000
_cell.length_b   1.000
_cell.length_c   1.000
_cell.angle_alpha   90.00
_cell.angle_beta   90.00
_cell.angle_gamma   90.00
#
_symmetry.space_group_name_H-M   'P 1'
#
loop_
_entity.id
_entity.type
_entity.pdbx_description
1 polymer ?
#
loop_
_entity_poly.entity_id
_entity_poly.type
_entity_poly.pdbx_seq_one_letter_code
_entity_poly.pdbx_strand_id
1 'polypeptide(L)'
;MDKDFEPQVPPQEEGVYLDTTLRPSRWDDYIGQTAIKNNLKILLQAAEERNHPPEHILFYGPPGLGKTTLAYLIAKEMNAQIRVTSGPAIEKVGDLASVLTNLSTGDILFIDEIHRLNKAIEEVLYPAMESGKLDIIIGKGPSARTIQLDLPPFTLIAATTRIALISSPLRSRFSGGVFRLEFYTQEEIEEIIKRSAKILNITINKDAAIEIAKRSRFTPRTANYFLKRCRDYAQVNKKKLDKKTVDEALDLLGIDDLGLTASDRDILHTIIKKYRGGPVGLNTIAASLSEEQATIEEYNEPYLIQVGLLERTSRGRVATEKTYKHLDIPMPEKQEKLL
;
A
#
# COMPACT_ATOMS: atom_id res chain seq x y z
N MET A 1 28.17 33.45 23.21
CA MET A 1 28.16 32.99 21.81
C MET A 1 27.73 31.54 21.83
N ASP A 2 26.44 31.36 22.12
CA ASP A 2 25.79 30.04 22.23
C ASP A 2 25.53 29.51 20.82
N LYS A 3 26.15 28.38 20.50
CA LYS A 3 25.83 27.64 19.31
C LYS A 3 24.57 26.81 19.61
N ASP A 4 23.48 27.13 18.96
CA ASP A 4 22.26 26.37 18.98
C ASP A 4 22.55 24.91 18.65
N PHE A 5 22.30 24.06 19.62
CA PHE A 5 22.43 22.61 19.51
C PHE A 5 21.12 22.09 18.87
N GLU A 6 21.07 21.99 17.55
CA GLU A 6 20.00 21.24 16.89
C GLU A 6 20.17 19.75 17.26
N PRO A 7 19.14 19.10 17.82
CA PRO A 7 19.20 17.68 18.11
C PRO A 7 19.34 16.89 16.83
N GLN A 8 20.46 16.17 16.68
CA GLN A 8 20.64 15.22 15.59
C GLN A 8 19.72 14.02 15.82
N VAL A 9 18.69 13.87 14.96
CA VAL A 9 17.78 12.72 14.94
C VAL A 9 18.56 11.49 14.46
N PRO A 10 18.48 10.34 15.13
CA PRO A 10 19.16 9.12 14.69
C PRO A 10 18.75 8.69 13.28
N PRO A 11 19.63 8.12 12.45
CA PRO A 11 19.36 7.81 11.04
C PRO A 11 18.14 6.91 10.76
N GLN A 12 17.75 6.04 11.71
CA GLN A 12 16.53 5.21 11.59
C GLN A 12 15.25 6.02 11.80
N GLU A 13 15.28 7.07 12.60
CA GLU A 13 14.16 7.98 12.82
C GLU A 13 13.98 8.97 11.67
N GLU A 14 15.05 9.33 10.96
CA GLU A 14 15.01 10.26 9.83
C GLU A 14 14.16 9.68 8.65
N GLY A 15 14.29 8.40 8.36
CA GLY A 15 13.50 7.73 7.32
C GLY A 15 11.99 7.72 7.63
N VAL A 16 11.61 7.40 8.86
CA VAL A 16 10.23 7.39 9.35
C VAL A 16 9.67 8.81 9.42
N TYR A 17 10.48 9.76 9.90
CA TYR A 17 10.11 11.17 9.95
C TYR A 17 9.82 11.76 8.57
N LEU A 18 10.68 11.48 7.58
CA LEU A 18 10.48 11.95 6.19
C LEU A 18 9.23 11.36 5.56
N ASP A 19 8.94 10.07 5.76
CA ASP A 19 7.74 9.44 5.23
C ASP A 19 6.47 10.01 5.86
N THR A 20 6.51 10.37 7.13
CA THR A 20 5.40 11.03 7.83
C THR A 20 5.23 12.47 7.31
N THR A 21 6.32 13.21 7.11
CA THR A 21 6.31 14.60 6.62
C THR A 21 5.74 14.70 5.20
N LEU A 22 6.01 13.71 4.34
CA LEU A 22 5.49 13.69 2.96
C LEU A 22 4.03 13.29 2.86
N ARG A 23 3.42 12.75 3.93
CA ARG A 23 2.00 12.43 3.90
C ARG A 23 1.15 13.68 3.73
N PRO A 24 0.14 13.66 2.85
CA PRO A 24 -0.86 14.72 2.81
C PRO A 24 -1.54 14.89 4.16
N SER A 25 -1.63 16.13 4.60
CA SER A 25 -2.33 16.48 5.84
C SER A 25 -3.70 17.13 5.61
N ARG A 26 -4.07 17.36 4.36
CA ARG A 26 -5.34 17.96 3.91
C ARG A 26 -5.85 17.21 2.69
N TRP A 27 -7.16 17.18 2.49
CA TRP A 27 -7.78 16.56 1.32
C TRP A 27 -7.31 17.17 -0.01
N ASP A 28 -7.04 18.45 -0.05
CA ASP A 28 -6.55 19.15 -1.24
C ASP A 28 -5.13 18.74 -1.61
N ASP A 29 -4.33 18.31 -0.63
CA ASP A 29 -2.97 17.82 -0.83
C ASP A 29 -2.93 16.34 -1.26
N TYR A 30 -4.07 15.63 -1.15
CA TYR A 30 -4.18 14.23 -1.54
C TYR A 30 -4.56 14.14 -3.02
N ILE A 31 -3.58 13.93 -3.86
CA ILE A 31 -3.68 13.80 -5.31
C ILE A 31 -4.26 12.43 -5.66
N GLY A 32 -5.06 12.36 -6.72
CA GLY A 32 -5.64 11.12 -7.24
C GLY A 32 -6.82 10.57 -6.43
N GLN A 33 -7.24 9.34 -6.76
CA GLN A 33 -8.35 8.62 -6.14
C GLN A 33 -9.66 9.43 -6.07
N THR A 34 -9.96 10.21 -7.08
CA THR A 34 -11.04 11.24 -7.07
C THR A 34 -12.40 10.67 -6.71
N ALA A 35 -12.77 9.51 -7.27
CA ALA A 35 -14.05 8.85 -6.99
C ALA A 35 -14.16 8.46 -5.50
N ILE A 36 -13.08 7.90 -4.93
CA ILE A 36 -13.04 7.52 -3.51
C ILE A 36 -13.14 8.76 -2.63
N LYS A 37 -12.37 9.82 -2.94
CA LYS A 37 -12.43 11.09 -2.19
C LYS A 37 -13.84 11.68 -2.15
N ASN A 38 -14.53 11.69 -3.27
CA ASN A 38 -15.88 12.24 -3.34
C ASN A 38 -16.87 11.43 -2.49
N ASN A 39 -16.80 10.09 -2.56
CA ASN A 39 -17.61 9.21 -1.71
C ASN A 39 -17.32 9.43 -0.22
N LEU A 40 -16.04 9.48 0.16
CA LEU A 40 -15.63 9.70 1.54
C LEU A 40 -16.10 11.08 2.05
N LYS A 41 -15.98 12.14 1.26
CA LYS A 41 -16.48 13.48 1.67
C LYS A 41 -17.96 13.46 2.01
N ILE A 42 -18.79 12.81 1.18
CA ILE A 42 -20.23 12.67 1.44
C ILE A 42 -20.48 11.88 2.74
N LEU A 43 -19.78 10.74 2.91
CA LEU A 43 -19.91 9.91 4.10
C LEU A 43 -19.55 10.67 5.37
N LEU A 44 -18.43 11.39 5.37
CA LEU A 44 -17.93 12.12 6.52
C LEU A 44 -18.81 13.32 6.87
N GLN A 45 -19.21 14.10 5.87
CA GLN A 45 -20.14 15.23 6.07
C GLN A 45 -21.48 14.75 6.64
N ALA A 46 -22.04 13.66 6.12
CA ALA A 46 -23.28 13.11 6.62
C ALA A 46 -23.16 12.54 8.05
N ALA A 47 -21.99 12.02 8.43
CA ALA A 47 -21.70 11.58 9.79
C ALA A 47 -21.59 12.77 10.75
N GLU A 48 -20.93 13.85 10.33
CA GLU A 48 -20.81 15.08 11.07
C GLU A 48 -22.19 15.74 11.33
N GLU A 49 -23.03 15.86 10.29
CA GLU A 49 -24.39 16.41 10.39
C GLU A 49 -25.27 15.60 11.36
N ARG A 50 -25.08 14.28 11.45
CA ARG A 50 -25.77 13.40 12.38
C ARG A 50 -25.16 13.37 13.77
N ASN A 51 -24.01 14.02 13.97
CA ASN A 51 -23.21 13.97 15.20
C ASN A 51 -22.92 12.52 15.64
N HIS A 52 -22.52 11.67 14.71
CA HIS A 52 -22.24 10.25 14.92
C HIS A 52 -20.92 9.87 14.23
N PRO A 53 -20.10 8.95 14.79
CA PRO A 53 -18.93 8.46 14.09
C PRO A 53 -19.29 7.90 12.71
N PRO A 54 -18.43 8.09 11.67
CA PRO A 54 -18.66 7.48 10.37
C PRO A 54 -18.70 5.95 10.46
N GLU A 55 -19.40 5.34 9.54
CA GLU A 55 -19.48 3.89 9.42
C GLU A 55 -18.11 3.28 9.09
N HIS A 56 -17.94 1.97 9.35
CA HIS A 56 -16.68 1.27 9.13
C HIS A 56 -16.29 1.20 7.66
N ILE A 57 -14.99 1.39 7.37
CA ILE A 57 -14.47 1.53 6.00
C ILE A 57 -13.35 0.51 5.76
N LEU A 58 -13.36 -0.12 4.58
CA LEU A 58 -12.30 -1.01 4.11
C LEU A 58 -11.63 -0.46 2.85
N PHE A 59 -10.32 -0.25 2.94
CA PHE A 59 -9.49 0.07 1.78
C PHE A 59 -8.73 -1.17 1.30
N TYR A 60 -8.73 -1.42 -0.01
CA TYR A 60 -7.93 -2.50 -0.57
C TYR A 60 -7.25 -2.10 -1.87
N GLY A 61 -6.21 -2.83 -2.24
CA GLY A 61 -5.42 -2.62 -3.45
C GLY A 61 -3.91 -2.79 -3.21
N PRO A 62 -3.10 -2.70 -4.27
CA PRO A 62 -1.66 -2.84 -4.20
C PRO A 62 -1.00 -2.00 -3.09
N PRO A 63 0.21 -2.37 -2.63
CA PRO A 63 0.92 -1.60 -1.61
C PRO A 63 1.34 -0.23 -2.15
N GLY A 64 1.50 0.75 -1.26
CA GLY A 64 2.05 2.07 -1.61
C GLY A 64 1.05 3.07 -2.22
N LEU A 65 -0.24 2.74 -2.34
CA LEU A 65 -1.28 3.58 -2.96
C LEU A 65 -1.93 4.60 -2.01
N GLY A 66 -1.57 4.63 -0.72
CA GLY A 66 -2.06 5.64 0.22
C GLY A 66 -3.22 5.20 1.12
N LYS A 67 -3.49 3.90 1.29
CA LYS A 67 -4.54 3.38 2.20
C LYS A 67 -4.44 3.95 3.61
N THR A 68 -3.26 3.87 4.21
CA THR A 68 -2.98 4.43 5.54
C THR A 68 -3.12 5.95 5.57
N THR A 69 -2.73 6.64 4.49
CA THR A 69 -2.86 8.10 4.36
C THR A 69 -4.33 8.54 4.40
N LEU A 70 -5.22 7.81 3.72
CA LEU A 70 -6.66 8.09 3.76
C LEU A 70 -7.22 7.94 5.18
N ALA A 71 -6.79 6.92 5.93
CA ALA A 71 -7.22 6.75 7.33
C ALA A 71 -6.84 7.97 8.20
N TYR A 72 -5.62 8.49 8.04
CA TYR A 72 -5.18 9.69 8.75
C TYR A 72 -5.95 10.95 8.31
N LEU A 73 -6.26 11.08 7.02
CA LEU A 73 -7.05 12.21 6.52
C LEU A 73 -8.48 12.18 7.07
N ILE A 74 -9.10 11.00 7.11
CA ILE A 74 -10.43 10.81 7.71
C ILE A 74 -10.40 11.19 9.20
N ALA A 75 -9.40 10.70 9.94
CA ALA A 75 -9.28 11.01 11.35
C ALA A 75 -9.14 12.53 11.60
N LYS A 76 -8.37 13.20 10.76
CA LYS A 76 -8.18 14.64 10.85
C LYS A 76 -9.46 15.42 10.51
N GLU A 77 -10.19 15.00 9.48
CA GLU A 77 -11.47 15.62 9.09
C GLU A 77 -12.50 15.51 10.20
N MET A 78 -12.60 14.34 10.81
CA MET A 78 -13.53 14.08 11.91
C MET A 78 -13.04 14.60 13.26
N ASN A 79 -11.88 15.27 13.32
CA ASN A 79 -11.22 15.69 14.56
C ASN A 79 -11.11 14.54 15.59
N ALA A 80 -10.88 13.34 15.11
CA ALA A 80 -10.85 12.09 15.88
C ALA A 80 -9.42 11.66 16.19
N GLN A 81 -9.23 11.01 17.34
CA GLN A 81 -7.97 10.31 17.62
C GLN A 81 -7.91 9.05 16.78
N ILE A 82 -6.74 8.76 16.19
CA ILE A 82 -6.51 7.54 15.45
C ILE A 82 -5.56 6.62 16.21
N ARG A 83 -6.01 5.37 16.44
CA ARG A 83 -5.16 4.31 16.95
C ARG A 83 -4.80 3.37 15.81
N VAL A 84 -3.51 3.19 15.62
CA VAL A 84 -2.97 2.42 14.49
C VAL A 84 -2.42 1.10 15.01
N THR A 85 -2.84 0.02 14.38
CA THR A 85 -2.31 -1.32 14.60
C THR A 85 -2.25 -2.08 13.27
N SER A 86 -1.83 -3.33 13.30
CA SER A 86 -1.80 -4.18 12.11
C SER A 86 -2.33 -5.58 12.44
N GLY A 87 -2.81 -6.30 11.43
CA GLY A 87 -3.25 -7.69 11.60
C GLY A 87 -2.20 -8.56 12.30
N PRO A 88 -0.92 -8.56 11.87
CA PRO A 88 0.15 -9.31 12.52
C PRO A 88 0.41 -8.92 13.98
N ALA A 89 0.13 -7.70 14.39
CA ALA A 89 0.34 -7.23 15.77
C ALA A 89 -0.76 -7.67 16.74
N ILE A 90 -1.87 -8.17 16.22
CA ILE A 90 -2.98 -8.70 17.00
C ILE A 90 -2.92 -10.23 16.93
N GLU A 91 -2.22 -10.84 17.88
CA GLU A 91 -2.01 -12.30 17.89
C GLU A 91 -3.12 -13.05 18.64
N LYS A 92 -3.71 -12.41 19.65
CA LYS A 92 -4.70 -13.00 20.57
C LYS A 92 -5.91 -12.10 20.72
N VAL A 93 -7.03 -12.69 21.10
CA VAL A 93 -8.28 -11.96 21.42
C VAL A 93 -8.04 -10.88 22.49
N GLY A 94 -7.16 -11.15 23.46
CA GLY A 94 -6.80 -10.17 24.49
C GLY A 94 -6.10 -8.91 23.96
N ASP A 95 -5.33 -9.03 22.88
CA ASP A 95 -4.66 -7.88 22.26
C ASP A 95 -5.72 -6.97 21.60
N LEU A 96 -6.67 -7.57 20.85
CA LEU A 96 -7.79 -6.84 20.28
C LEU A 96 -8.66 -6.20 21.36
N ALA A 97 -8.98 -6.95 22.44
CA ALA A 97 -9.76 -6.44 23.56
C ALA A 97 -9.08 -5.24 24.21
N SER A 98 -7.76 -5.30 24.43
CA SER A 98 -6.99 -4.19 24.99
C SER A 98 -7.06 -2.95 24.10
N VAL A 99 -6.96 -3.11 22.76
CA VAL A 99 -7.06 -1.97 21.83
C VAL A 99 -8.46 -1.37 21.87
N LEU A 100 -9.52 -2.20 21.79
CA LEU A 100 -10.91 -1.73 21.72
C LEU A 100 -11.39 -1.06 23.00
N THR A 101 -11.04 -1.60 24.17
CA THR A 101 -11.44 -1.03 25.48
C THR A 101 -10.72 0.28 25.83
N ASN A 102 -9.62 0.59 25.14
CA ASN A 102 -8.91 1.86 25.27
C ASN A 102 -9.34 2.94 24.28
N LEU A 103 -10.37 2.68 23.46
CA LEU A 103 -10.95 3.70 22.57
C LEU A 103 -11.88 4.64 23.37
N SER A 104 -11.97 5.86 22.91
CA SER A 104 -12.95 6.85 23.33
C SER A 104 -14.04 7.01 22.26
N THR A 105 -15.17 7.63 22.64
CA THR A 105 -16.24 7.93 21.70
C THR A 105 -15.74 8.77 20.53
N GLY A 106 -15.97 8.29 19.32
CA GLY A 106 -15.55 8.96 18.07
C GLY A 106 -14.13 8.60 17.61
N ASP A 107 -13.37 7.83 18.38
CA ASP A 107 -12.03 7.40 17.98
C ASP A 107 -12.09 6.53 16.71
N ILE A 108 -10.99 6.57 15.97
CA ILE A 108 -10.77 5.72 14.80
C ILE A 108 -9.74 4.65 15.13
N LEU A 109 -10.13 3.39 14.95
CA LEU A 109 -9.19 2.26 14.96
C LEU A 109 -8.77 1.97 13.51
N PHE A 110 -7.49 2.06 13.20
CA PHE A 110 -6.93 1.67 11.91
C PHE A 110 -6.18 0.35 12.05
N ILE A 111 -6.61 -0.67 11.28
CA ILE A 111 -5.93 -1.98 11.21
C ILE A 111 -5.36 -2.17 9.81
N ASP A 112 -4.02 -2.10 9.68
CA ASP A 112 -3.35 -2.42 8.43
C ASP A 112 -3.20 -3.95 8.26
N GLU A 113 -3.21 -4.42 7.02
CA GLU A 113 -3.13 -5.84 6.66
C GLU A 113 -4.13 -6.72 7.46
N ILE A 114 -5.38 -6.27 7.55
CA ILE A 114 -6.45 -6.92 8.33
C ILE A 114 -6.68 -8.38 7.93
N HIS A 115 -6.36 -8.78 6.69
CA HIS A 115 -6.46 -10.17 6.22
C HIS A 115 -5.53 -11.15 6.97
N ARG A 116 -4.60 -10.64 7.77
CA ARG A 116 -3.70 -11.45 8.61
C ARG A 116 -4.24 -11.73 10.00
N LEU A 117 -5.42 -11.21 10.34
CA LEU A 117 -6.11 -11.60 11.56
C LEU A 117 -6.49 -13.09 11.49
N ASN A 118 -6.33 -13.80 12.61
CA ASN A 118 -6.84 -15.16 12.70
C ASN A 118 -8.37 -15.14 12.88
N LYS A 119 -9.02 -16.25 12.53
CA LYS A 119 -10.48 -16.36 12.53
C LYS A 119 -11.12 -16.09 13.89
N ALA A 120 -10.48 -16.51 15.00
CA ALA A 120 -11.01 -16.28 16.35
C ALA A 120 -11.04 -14.78 16.70
N ILE A 121 -10.07 -14.01 16.22
CA ILE A 121 -10.03 -12.55 16.39
C ILE A 121 -11.08 -11.87 15.50
N GLU A 122 -11.26 -12.34 14.25
CA GLU A 122 -12.35 -11.83 13.40
C GLU A 122 -13.73 -12.02 14.04
N GLU A 123 -13.99 -13.22 14.62
CA GLU A 123 -15.27 -13.54 15.26
C GLU A 123 -15.58 -12.63 16.46
N VAL A 124 -14.57 -12.20 17.20
CA VAL A 124 -14.71 -11.23 18.30
C VAL A 124 -14.90 -9.80 17.77
N LEU A 125 -14.34 -9.48 16.60
CA LEU A 125 -14.48 -8.17 15.99
C LEU A 125 -15.91 -7.92 15.46
N TYR A 126 -16.65 -8.97 15.07
CA TYR A 126 -17.99 -8.82 14.50
C TYR A 126 -18.97 -8.11 15.44
N PRO A 127 -19.21 -8.57 16.67
CA PRO A 127 -20.13 -7.88 17.59
C PRO A 127 -19.61 -6.50 17.99
N ALA A 128 -18.29 -6.29 18.04
CA ALA A 128 -17.71 -4.98 18.29
C ALA A 128 -18.09 -3.97 17.20
N MET A 129 -18.11 -4.39 15.93
CA MET A 129 -18.49 -3.55 14.79
C MET A 129 -20.01 -3.33 14.68
N GLU A 130 -20.82 -4.34 14.96
CA GLU A 130 -22.28 -4.29 14.75
C GLU A 130 -23.04 -3.65 15.90
N SER A 131 -22.67 -3.98 17.13
CA SER A 131 -23.44 -3.61 18.32
C SER A 131 -22.64 -2.87 19.38
N GLY A 132 -21.36 -2.58 19.13
CA GLY A 132 -20.48 -1.95 20.11
C GLY A 132 -20.24 -2.83 21.33
N LYS A 133 -20.25 -4.16 21.17
CA LYS A 133 -20.10 -5.11 22.27
C LYS A 133 -18.90 -6.02 22.06
N LEU A 134 -18.17 -6.25 23.12
CA LEU A 134 -17.01 -7.13 23.12
C LEU A 134 -17.26 -8.31 24.06
N ASP A 135 -17.32 -9.51 23.49
CA ASP A 135 -17.50 -10.75 24.26
C ASP A 135 -16.13 -11.36 24.58
N ILE A 136 -15.82 -11.46 25.87
CA ILE A 136 -14.55 -12.04 26.35
C ILE A 136 -14.86 -13.31 27.15
N ILE A 137 -14.24 -14.43 26.73
CA ILE A 137 -14.36 -15.69 27.48
C ILE A 137 -13.24 -15.74 28.52
N ILE A 138 -13.62 -15.80 29.80
CA ILE A 138 -12.71 -15.92 30.95
C ILE A 138 -12.80 -17.33 31.52
N GLY A 139 -11.65 -17.97 31.71
CA GLY A 139 -11.56 -19.35 32.21
C GLY A 139 -11.43 -20.38 31.09
N LYS A 140 -11.38 -21.64 31.45
CA LYS A 140 -11.27 -22.80 30.55
C LYS A 140 -12.26 -23.90 30.96
N GLY A 141 -12.74 -24.66 29.98
CA GLY A 141 -13.63 -25.79 30.19
C GLY A 141 -15.03 -25.38 30.67
N PRO A 142 -15.75 -26.26 31.41
CA PRO A 142 -17.15 -26.02 31.79
C PRO A 142 -17.40 -24.84 32.72
N SER A 143 -16.35 -24.30 33.36
CA SER A 143 -16.40 -23.12 34.23
C SER A 143 -16.09 -21.80 33.48
N ALA A 144 -15.87 -21.84 32.18
CA ALA A 144 -15.66 -20.62 31.37
C ALA A 144 -16.92 -19.74 31.42
N ARG A 145 -16.71 -18.43 31.58
CA ARG A 145 -17.78 -17.42 31.59
C ARG A 145 -17.51 -16.40 30.51
N THR A 146 -18.56 -16.03 29.79
CA THR A 146 -18.50 -14.92 28.86
C THR A 146 -18.81 -13.63 29.58
N ILE A 147 -17.93 -12.65 29.52
CA ILE A 147 -18.18 -11.28 29.97
C ILE A 147 -18.38 -10.43 28.71
N GLN A 148 -19.47 -9.71 28.66
CA GLN A 148 -19.78 -8.76 27.64
C GLN A 148 -19.43 -7.34 28.11
N LEU A 149 -18.59 -6.62 27.35
CA LEU A 149 -18.23 -5.24 27.63
C LEU A 149 -18.86 -4.35 26.57
N ASP A 150 -19.44 -3.23 26.98
CA ASP A 150 -19.91 -2.20 26.08
C ASP A 150 -18.71 -1.36 25.63
N LEU A 151 -18.60 -1.13 24.32
CA LEU A 151 -17.58 -0.29 23.71
C LEU A 151 -18.15 1.10 23.39
N PRO A 152 -17.35 2.16 23.50
CA PRO A 152 -17.75 3.45 22.97
C PRO A 152 -17.97 3.38 21.47
N PRO A 153 -18.87 4.18 20.88
CA PRO A 153 -18.99 4.29 19.44
C PRO A 153 -17.66 4.70 18.80
N PHE A 154 -17.19 3.90 17.85
CA PHE A 154 -15.92 4.08 17.15
C PHE A 154 -16.04 3.76 15.67
N THR A 155 -15.07 4.19 14.87
CA THR A 155 -14.96 3.80 13.47
C THR A 155 -13.78 2.86 13.26
N LEU A 156 -14.03 1.68 12.68
CA LEU A 156 -12.98 0.82 12.17
C LEU A 156 -12.67 1.21 10.74
N ILE A 157 -11.42 1.58 10.48
CA ILE A 157 -10.87 1.69 9.13
C ILE A 157 -9.87 0.56 8.96
N ALA A 158 -10.06 -0.28 7.96
CA ALA A 158 -9.17 -1.39 7.69
C ALA A 158 -8.49 -1.25 6.33
N ALA A 159 -7.28 -1.79 6.21
CA ALA A 159 -6.57 -1.85 4.95
C ALA A 159 -6.10 -3.27 4.66
N THR A 160 -6.06 -3.63 3.37
CA THR A 160 -5.55 -4.93 2.92
C THR A 160 -4.97 -4.85 1.51
N THR A 161 -3.97 -5.67 1.24
CA THR A 161 -3.52 -5.97 -0.12
C THR A 161 -4.31 -7.14 -0.74
N ARG A 162 -4.96 -7.96 0.07
CA ARG A 162 -5.61 -9.23 -0.30
C ARG A 162 -7.06 -9.29 0.13
N ILE A 163 -7.95 -8.62 -0.59
CA ILE A 163 -9.40 -8.61 -0.29
C ILE A 163 -10.02 -10.02 -0.28
N ALA A 164 -9.50 -10.94 -1.09
CA ALA A 164 -10.00 -12.31 -1.19
C ALA A 164 -9.76 -13.15 0.07
N LEU A 165 -8.80 -12.77 0.92
CA LEU A 165 -8.52 -13.45 2.20
C LEU A 165 -9.39 -12.95 3.36
N ILE A 166 -10.11 -11.83 3.18
CA ILE A 166 -11.06 -11.35 4.18
C ILE A 166 -12.33 -12.18 4.09
N SER A 167 -12.79 -12.70 5.23
CA SER A 167 -14.02 -13.48 5.30
C SER A 167 -15.22 -12.65 4.84
N SER A 168 -16.19 -13.30 4.19
CA SER A 168 -17.43 -12.64 3.75
C SER A 168 -18.18 -11.96 4.92
N PRO A 169 -18.31 -12.59 6.11
CA PRO A 169 -18.91 -11.95 7.28
C PRO A 169 -18.19 -10.67 7.72
N LEU A 170 -16.84 -10.64 7.74
CA LEU A 170 -16.13 -9.43 8.10
C LEU A 170 -16.30 -8.34 7.03
N ARG A 171 -16.21 -8.72 5.76
CA ARG A 171 -16.34 -7.76 4.65
C ARG A 171 -17.69 -7.08 4.60
N SER A 172 -18.79 -7.78 4.90
CA SER A 172 -20.15 -7.22 4.90
C SER A 172 -20.39 -6.18 6.01
N ARG A 173 -19.53 -6.13 7.02
CA ARG A 173 -19.63 -5.18 8.14
C ARG A 173 -18.99 -3.82 7.88
N PHE A 174 -18.33 -3.67 6.76
CA PHE A 174 -17.80 -2.37 6.32
C PHE A 174 -18.89 -1.58 5.58
N SER A 175 -19.91 -1.13 6.34
CA SER A 175 -21.09 -0.44 5.82
C SER A 175 -20.79 0.95 5.24
N GLY A 176 -19.73 1.61 5.71
CA GLY A 176 -19.23 2.88 5.16
C GLY A 176 -18.56 2.74 3.80
N GLY A 177 -18.32 1.50 3.36
CA GLY A 177 -17.85 1.21 2.00
C GLY A 177 -16.58 0.37 1.96
N VAL A 178 -16.45 -0.33 0.84
CA VAL A 178 -15.29 -1.14 0.47
C VAL A 178 -14.67 -0.51 -0.77
N PHE A 179 -13.55 0.20 -0.60
CA PHE A 179 -12.94 1.03 -1.65
C PHE A 179 -11.67 0.40 -2.19
N ARG A 180 -11.62 0.20 -3.52
CA ARG A 180 -10.43 -0.23 -4.22
C ARG A 180 -9.59 0.97 -4.62
N LEU A 181 -8.34 1.04 -4.14
CA LEU A 181 -7.38 2.02 -4.62
C LEU A 181 -6.75 1.54 -5.91
N GLU A 182 -6.72 2.41 -6.90
CA GLU A 182 -6.16 2.15 -8.22
C GLU A 182 -4.73 2.71 -8.32
N PHE A 183 -3.96 2.19 -9.27
CA PHE A 183 -2.69 2.80 -9.63
C PHE A 183 -2.91 4.24 -10.10
N TYR A 184 -1.96 5.10 -9.77
CA TYR A 184 -1.98 6.50 -10.17
C TYR A 184 -1.62 6.66 -11.64
N THR A 185 -2.07 7.74 -12.27
CA THR A 185 -1.58 8.12 -13.59
C THR A 185 -0.17 8.70 -13.46
N GLN A 186 0.55 8.79 -14.58
CA GLN A 186 1.87 9.40 -14.58
C GLN A 186 1.79 10.87 -14.16
N GLU A 187 0.77 11.61 -14.62
CA GLU A 187 0.53 13.01 -14.29
C GLU A 187 0.28 13.22 -12.80
N GLU A 188 -0.53 12.37 -12.19
CA GLU A 188 -0.78 12.41 -10.73
C GLU A 188 0.50 12.15 -9.94
N ILE A 189 1.34 11.22 -10.39
CA ILE A 189 2.65 10.97 -9.75
C ILE A 189 3.60 12.16 -9.92
N GLU A 190 3.62 12.80 -11.09
CA GLU A 190 4.41 14.02 -11.31
C GLU A 190 4.00 15.13 -10.33
N GLU A 191 2.70 15.31 -10.10
CA GLU A 191 2.20 16.28 -9.12
C GLU A 191 2.63 15.93 -7.70
N ILE A 192 2.57 14.64 -7.32
CA ILE A 192 3.04 14.14 -6.03
C ILE A 192 4.54 14.42 -5.86
N ILE A 193 5.35 14.16 -6.88
CA ILE A 193 6.80 14.43 -6.85
C ILE A 193 7.06 15.92 -6.67
N LYS A 194 6.38 16.79 -7.42
CA LYS A 194 6.53 18.25 -7.32
C LYS A 194 6.16 18.75 -5.91
N ARG A 195 5.05 18.25 -5.35
CA ARG A 195 4.65 18.55 -3.99
C ARG A 195 5.70 18.08 -2.97
N SER A 196 6.16 16.84 -3.09
CA SER A 196 7.15 16.26 -2.19
C SER A 196 8.51 16.98 -2.28
N ALA A 197 8.94 17.35 -3.49
CA ALA A 197 10.16 18.14 -3.70
C ALA A 197 10.06 19.50 -3.00
N LYS A 198 8.90 20.18 -3.08
CA LYS A 198 8.67 21.45 -2.38
C LYS A 198 8.78 21.29 -0.85
N ILE A 199 8.19 20.23 -0.29
CA ILE A 199 8.24 19.94 1.16
C ILE A 199 9.68 19.67 1.61
N LEU A 200 10.45 18.94 0.79
CA LEU A 200 11.84 18.60 1.07
C LEU A 200 12.85 19.70 0.68
N ASN A 201 12.38 20.87 0.22
CA ASN A 201 13.21 21.96 -0.30
C ASN A 201 14.18 21.53 -1.41
N ILE A 202 13.73 20.62 -2.28
CA ILE A 202 14.51 20.11 -3.42
C ILE A 202 14.14 20.91 -4.66
N THR A 203 15.16 21.46 -5.35
CA THR A 203 14.97 22.02 -6.69
C THR A 203 15.03 20.90 -7.72
N ILE A 204 13.93 20.60 -8.36
CA ILE A 204 13.80 19.58 -9.41
C ILE A 204 13.28 20.22 -10.69
N ASN A 205 13.85 19.86 -11.86
CA ASN A 205 13.31 20.31 -13.14
C ASN A 205 12.16 19.40 -13.61
N LYS A 206 11.40 19.89 -14.60
CA LYS A 206 10.23 19.15 -15.12
C LYS A 206 10.61 17.78 -15.66
N ASP A 207 11.69 17.67 -16.44
CA ASP A 207 12.09 16.42 -17.09
C ASP A 207 12.55 15.37 -16.07
N ALA A 208 13.22 15.79 -14.99
CA ALA A 208 13.56 14.91 -13.87
C ALA A 208 12.32 14.38 -13.13
N ALA A 209 11.33 15.24 -12.90
CA ALA A 209 10.08 14.82 -12.27
C ALA A 209 9.31 13.81 -13.13
N ILE A 210 9.27 14.02 -14.46
CA ILE A 210 8.68 13.09 -15.43
C ILE A 210 9.41 11.75 -15.40
N GLU A 211 10.75 11.74 -15.39
CA GLU A 211 11.54 10.52 -15.41
C GLU A 211 11.35 9.71 -14.10
N ILE A 212 11.34 10.36 -12.94
CA ILE A 212 11.02 9.69 -11.67
C ILE A 212 9.58 9.13 -11.71
N ALA A 213 8.60 9.90 -12.20
CA ALA A 213 7.22 9.47 -12.29
C ALA A 213 7.06 8.22 -13.16
N LYS A 214 7.68 8.22 -14.34
CA LYS A 214 7.66 7.11 -15.28
C LYS A 214 8.16 5.80 -14.68
N ARG A 215 9.23 5.86 -13.87
CA ARG A 215 9.84 4.67 -13.25
C ARG A 215 9.25 4.30 -11.87
N SER A 216 8.34 5.11 -11.31
CA SER A 216 7.84 4.97 -9.93
C SER A 216 6.79 3.88 -9.71
N ARG A 217 6.53 3.02 -10.69
CA ARG A 217 5.54 1.94 -10.62
C ARG A 217 4.13 2.44 -10.32
N PHE A 218 3.81 3.68 -10.71
CA PHE A 218 2.52 4.34 -10.50
C PHE A 218 2.06 4.37 -9.03
N THR A 219 3.01 4.41 -8.09
CA THR A 219 2.70 4.46 -6.65
C THR A 219 3.40 5.62 -5.96
N PRO A 220 2.68 6.38 -5.11
CA PRO A 220 3.26 7.50 -4.35
C PRO A 220 4.46 7.10 -3.47
N ARG A 221 4.42 5.91 -2.88
CA ARG A 221 5.51 5.40 -2.02
C ARG A 221 6.82 5.25 -2.81
N THR A 222 6.75 4.61 -3.98
CA THR A 222 7.94 4.42 -4.83
C THR A 222 8.44 5.75 -5.40
N ALA A 223 7.52 6.64 -5.80
CA ALA A 223 7.87 7.97 -6.29
C ALA A 223 8.64 8.79 -5.25
N ASN A 224 8.15 8.83 -4.01
CA ASN A 224 8.82 9.49 -2.91
C ASN A 224 10.16 8.84 -2.55
N TYR A 225 10.23 7.51 -2.59
CA TYR A 225 11.50 6.79 -2.39
C TYR A 225 12.52 7.16 -3.45
N PHE A 226 12.17 7.16 -4.73
CA PHE A 226 13.08 7.54 -5.81
C PHE A 226 13.47 9.01 -5.73
N LEU A 227 12.55 9.91 -5.43
CA LEU A 227 12.87 11.33 -5.22
C LEU A 227 13.95 11.50 -4.14
N LYS A 228 13.81 10.81 -3.00
CA LYS A 228 14.81 10.84 -1.92
C LYS A 228 16.16 10.30 -2.38
N ARG A 229 16.18 9.14 -3.07
CA ARG A 229 17.43 8.54 -3.56
C ARG A 229 18.13 9.41 -4.61
N CYS A 230 17.37 9.98 -5.55
CA CYS A 230 17.93 10.91 -6.54
C CYS A 230 18.46 12.20 -5.90
N ARG A 231 17.80 12.72 -4.86
CA ARG A 231 18.30 13.84 -4.04
C ARG A 231 19.65 13.49 -3.42
N ASP A 232 19.72 12.35 -2.73
CA ASP A 232 20.93 11.92 -2.03
C ASP A 232 22.10 11.74 -3.01
N TYR A 233 21.83 11.13 -4.18
CA TYR A 233 22.82 10.98 -5.25
C TYR A 233 23.29 12.33 -5.78
N ALA A 234 22.37 13.26 -6.04
CA ALA A 234 22.70 14.61 -6.51
C ALA A 234 23.54 15.39 -5.50
N GLN A 235 23.19 15.29 -4.22
CA GLN A 235 23.90 15.96 -3.11
C GLN A 235 25.34 15.45 -2.98
N VAL A 236 25.55 14.13 -2.93
CA VAL A 236 26.86 13.52 -2.79
C VAL A 236 27.76 13.85 -3.98
N ASN A 237 27.21 13.81 -5.18
CA ASN A 237 27.95 14.08 -6.42
C ASN A 237 27.99 15.57 -6.80
N LYS A 238 27.44 16.48 -5.97
CA LYS A 238 27.36 17.93 -6.22
C LYS A 238 26.76 18.27 -7.58
N LYS A 239 25.72 17.51 -7.99
CA LYS A 239 24.99 17.67 -9.26
C LYS A 239 23.65 18.37 -9.03
N LYS A 240 23.10 18.98 -10.08
CA LYS A 240 21.69 19.41 -10.11
C LYS A 240 20.80 18.19 -10.34
N LEU A 241 19.61 18.21 -9.77
CA LEU A 241 18.62 17.14 -9.97
C LEU A 241 17.90 17.37 -11.31
N ASP A 242 18.58 17.02 -12.39
CA ASP A 242 18.08 16.99 -13.75
C ASP A 242 17.83 15.53 -14.21
N LYS A 243 17.30 15.37 -15.43
CA LYS A 243 17.00 14.05 -15.99
C LYS A 243 18.22 13.13 -15.98
N LYS A 244 19.39 13.61 -16.40
CA LYS A 244 20.62 12.81 -16.45
C LYS A 244 21.02 12.29 -15.07
N THR A 245 20.93 13.14 -14.06
CA THR A 245 21.23 12.78 -12.67
C THR A 245 20.22 11.76 -12.13
N VAL A 246 18.94 11.86 -12.53
CA VAL A 246 17.90 10.86 -12.20
C VAL A 246 18.23 9.52 -12.86
N ASP A 247 18.56 9.51 -14.15
CA ASP A 247 18.93 8.28 -14.85
C ASP A 247 20.11 7.60 -14.17
N GLU A 248 21.21 8.32 -13.92
CA GLU A 248 22.38 7.78 -13.22
C GLU A 248 22.04 7.22 -11.82
N ALA A 249 21.19 7.91 -11.07
CA ALA A 249 20.79 7.47 -9.73
C ALA A 249 19.90 6.21 -9.74
N LEU A 250 18.97 6.13 -10.68
CA LEU A 250 18.07 4.98 -10.81
C LEU A 250 18.77 3.77 -11.41
N ASP A 251 19.69 3.98 -12.34
CA ASP A 251 20.55 2.92 -12.89
C ASP A 251 21.43 2.29 -11.80
N LEU A 252 21.98 3.11 -10.90
CA LEU A 252 22.74 2.63 -9.74
C LEU A 252 21.88 1.77 -8.79
N LEU A 253 20.58 2.04 -8.73
CA LEU A 253 19.61 1.20 -7.99
C LEU A 253 19.15 -0.03 -8.78
N GLY A 254 19.63 -0.21 -10.00
CA GLY A 254 19.22 -1.30 -10.89
C GLY A 254 17.79 -1.18 -11.41
N ILE A 255 17.24 0.05 -11.44
CA ILE A 255 15.88 0.33 -11.95
C ILE A 255 15.96 0.75 -13.41
N ASP A 256 15.30 0.02 -14.28
CA ASP A 256 15.30 0.30 -15.72
C ASP A 256 14.29 1.38 -16.14
N ASP A 257 14.21 1.67 -17.44
CA ASP A 257 13.35 2.70 -18.04
C ASP A 257 11.86 2.50 -17.83
N LEU A 258 11.42 1.29 -17.53
CA LEU A 258 10.04 0.97 -17.14
C LEU A 258 9.85 0.85 -15.62
N GLY A 259 10.88 1.16 -14.81
CA GLY A 259 10.79 1.02 -13.36
C GLY A 259 10.86 -0.43 -12.87
N LEU A 260 11.36 -1.36 -13.69
CA LEU A 260 11.56 -2.74 -13.28
C LEU A 260 12.80 -2.87 -12.40
N THR A 261 12.66 -3.63 -11.33
CA THR A 261 13.76 -4.07 -10.48
C THR A 261 14.49 -5.28 -11.09
N ALA A 262 15.63 -5.64 -10.53
CA ALA A 262 16.32 -6.89 -10.90
C ALA A 262 15.39 -8.09 -10.75
N SER A 263 14.66 -8.19 -9.64
CA SER A 263 13.70 -9.28 -9.38
C SER A 263 12.60 -9.35 -10.43
N ASP A 264 12.05 -8.22 -10.88
CA ASP A 264 11.04 -8.19 -11.95
C ASP A 264 11.61 -8.76 -13.25
N ARG A 265 12.84 -8.35 -13.64
CA ARG A 265 13.51 -8.84 -14.84
C ARG A 265 13.84 -10.34 -14.74
N ASP A 266 14.25 -10.82 -13.56
CA ASP A 266 14.55 -12.23 -13.32
C ASP A 266 13.29 -13.10 -13.47
N ILE A 267 12.13 -12.63 -13.01
CA ILE A 267 10.84 -13.29 -13.22
C ILE A 267 10.56 -13.41 -14.73
N LEU A 268 10.65 -12.31 -15.46
CA LEU A 268 10.38 -12.28 -16.90
C LEU A 268 11.38 -13.13 -17.68
N HIS A 269 12.67 -13.05 -17.37
CA HIS A 269 13.70 -13.91 -17.95
C HIS A 269 13.45 -15.40 -17.67
N THR A 270 13.04 -15.74 -16.46
CA THR A 270 12.72 -17.12 -16.09
C THR A 270 11.56 -17.65 -16.91
N ILE A 271 10.47 -16.87 -17.05
CA ILE A 271 9.32 -17.26 -17.89
C ILE A 271 9.75 -17.46 -19.34
N ILE A 272 10.54 -16.55 -19.90
CA ILE A 272 10.96 -16.62 -21.30
C ILE A 272 11.97 -17.75 -21.53
N LYS A 273 13.08 -17.77 -20.77
CA LYS A 273 14.21 -18.68 -21.06
C LYS A 273 13.96 -20.10 -20.61
N LYS A 274 13.36 -20.30 -19.41
CA LYS A 274 13.12 -21.66 -18.87
C LYS A 274 11.79 -22.25 -19.34
N TYR A 275 10.77 -21.40 -19.57
CA TYR A 275 9.41 -21.87 -19.87
C TYR A 275 8.88 -21.38 -21.23
N ARG A 276 9.77 -20.94 -22.14
CA ARG A 276 9.43 -20.56 -23.52
C ARG A 276 8.31 -19.52 -23.62
N GLY A 277 8.25 -18.56 -22.68
CA GLY A 277 7.24 -17.52 -22.63
C GLY A 277 5.97 -17.88 -21.85
N GLY A 278 5.87 -19.11 -21.37
CA GLY A 278 4.72 -19.59 -20.60
C GLY A 278 3.71 -20.40 -21.46
N PRO A 279 2.56 -20.79 -20.89
CA PRO A 279 2.10 -20.49 -19.52
C PRO A 279 2.84 -21.29 -18.43
N VAL A 280 3.15 -20.64 -17.31
CA VAL A 280 3.84 -21.26 -16.18
C VAL A 280 3.17 -20.90 -14.85
N GLY A 281 3.06 -21.88 -13.94
CA GLY A 281 2.47 -21.69 -12.62
C GLY A 281 3.31 -20.82 -11.70
N LEU A 282 2.68 -20.08 -10.79
CA LEU A 282 3.36 -19.22 -9.80
C LEU A 282 4.37 -20.00 -8.95
N ASN A 283 3.96 -21.18 -8.46
CA ASN A 283 4.82 -22.04 -7.65
C ASN A 283 6.12 -22.43 -8.38
N THR A 284 6.01 -22.69 -9.67
CA THR A 284 7.15 -23.07 -10.53
C THR A 284 8.10 -21.89 -10.73
N ILE A 285 7.56 -20.66 -10.92
CA ILE A 285 8.38 -19.44 -11.01
C ILE A 285 9.10 -19.21 -9.69
N ALA A 286 8.38 -19.24 -8.57
CA ALA A 286 8.90 -19.03 -7.22
C ALA A 286 10.03 -20.02 -6.88
N ALA A 287 9.81 -21.30 -7.14
CA ALA A 287 10.83 -22.34 -6.95
C ALA A 287 12.06 -22.11 -7.85
N SER A 288 11.87 -21.65 -9.09
CA SER A 288 12.97 -21.40 -10.03
C SER A 288 13.86 -20.23 -9.64
N LEU A 289 13.32 -19.29 -8.86
CA LEU A 289 13.98 -18.07 -8.38
C LEU A 289 14.41 -18.16 -6.92
N SER A 290 14.04 -19.23 -6.22
CA SER A 290 14.20 -19.36 -4.76
C SER A 290 13.55 -18.20 -4.01
N GLU A 291 12.36 -17.77 -4.49
CA GLU A 291 11.60 -16.65 -3.94
C GLU A 291 10.26 -17.15 -3.36
N GLU A 292 9.68 -16.43 -2.42
CA GLU A 292 8.35 -16.74 -1.91
C GLU A 292 7.25 -16.39 -2.94
N GLN A 293 6.25 -17.27 -3.07
CA GLN A 293 5.12 -17.03 -3.97
C GLN A 293 4.40 -15.74 -3.67
N ALA A 294 4.22 -15.43 -2.38
CA ALA A 294 3.57 -14.22 -1.92
C ALA A 294 4.30 -12.96 -2.40
N THR A 295 5.64 -12.95 -2.38
CA THR A 295 6.45 -11.84 -2.88
C THR A 295 6.17 -11.58 -4.35
N ILE A 296 6.18 -12.63 -5.17
CA ILE A 296 5.90 -12.49 -6.60
C ILE A 296 4.46 -12.00 -6.83
N GLU A 297 3.47 -12.62 -6.17
CA GLU A 297 2.06 -12.33 -6.38
C GLU A 297 1.64 -10.94 -5.89
N GLU A 298 2.23 -10.45 -4.78
CA GLU A 298 1.81 -9.19 -4.17
C GLU A 298 2.66 -7.99 -4.59
N TYR A 299 3.94 -8.21 -4.86
CA TYR A 299 4.88 -7.13 -5.13
C TYR A 299 5.24 -6.98 -6.61
N ASN A 300 5.57 -8.08 -7.30
CA ASN A 300 6.05 -8.03 -8.68
C ASN A 300 4.90 -8.09 -9.70
N GLU A 301 4.06 -9.13 -9.61
CA GLU A 301 3.02 -9.44 -10.60
C GLU A 301 2.03 -8.29 -10.85
N PRO A 302 1.52 -7.56 -9.84
CA PRO A 302 0.55 -6.48 -10.08
C PRO A 302 1.10 -5.38 -10.99
N TYR A 303 2.37 -5.02 -10.81
CA TYR A 303 3.01 -4.03 -11.67
C TYR A 303 3.31 -4.56 -13.07
N LEU A 304 3.84 -5.77 -13.18
CA LEU A 304 4.14 -6.41 -14.46
C LEU A 304 2.88 -6.56 -15.34
N ILE A 305 1.74 -6.87 -14.72
CA ILE A 305 0.45 -6.93 -15.40
C ILE A 305 -0.01 -5.51 -15.80
N GLN A 306 0.10 -4.54 -14.88
CA GLN A 306 -0.32 -3.16 -15.13
C GLN A 306 0.41 -2.54 -16.32
N VAL A 307 1.72 -2.79 -16.45
CA VAL A 307 2.51 -2.30 -17.60
C VAL A 307 2.39 -3.18 -18.84
N GLY A 308 1.62 -4.27 -18.75
CA GLY A 308 1.36 -5.16 -19.88
C GLY A 308 2.55 -6.04 -20.29
N LEU A 309 3.45 -6.33 -19.35
CA LEU A 309 4.58 -7.25 -19.56
C LEU A 309 4.22 -8.71 -19.24
N LEU A 310 3.25 -8.92 -18.38
CA LEU A 310 2.81 -10.23 -17.92
C LEU A 310 1.30 -10.36 -18.07
N GLU A 311 0.85 -11.51 -18.52
CA GLU A 311 -0.57 -11.89 -18.53
C GLU A 311 -0.82 -13.07 -17.59
N ARG A 312 -1.95 -13.01 -16.88
CA ARG A 312 -2.44 -14.10 -16.03
C ARG A 312 -3.55 -14.84 -16.75
N THR A 313 -3.32 -16.11 -17.06
CA THR A 313 -4.29 -17.00 -17.71
C THR A 313 -4.73 -18.10 -16.73
N SER A 314 -5.76 -18.86 -17.09
CA SER A 314 -6.18 -20.03 -16.31
C SER A 314 -5.11 -21.13 -16.19
N ARG A 315 -4.14 -21.15 -17.11
CA ARG A 315 -3.02 -22.13 -17.13
C ARG A 315 -1.75 -21.62 -16.45
N GLY A 316 -1.67 -20.32 -16.13
CA GLY A 316 -0.50 -19.70 -15.53
C GLY A 316 -0.13 -18.35 -16.13
N ARG A 317 1.08 -17.91 -15.89
CA ARG A 317 1.64 -16.62 -16.30
C ARG A 317 2.30 -16.75 -17.66
N VAL A 318 2.06 -15.74 -18.50
CA VAL A 318 2.57 -15.68 -19.89
C VAL A 318 3.27 -14.33 -20.09
N ALA A 319 4.48 -14.35 -20.62
CA ALA A 319 5.18 -13.14 -21.04
C ALA A 319 4.57 -12.62 -22.36
N THR A 320 4.31 -11.33 -22.43
CA THR A 320 3.69 -10.69 -23.59
C THR A 320 4.73 -10.34 -24.67
N GLU A 321 4.29 -9.99 -25.86
CA GLU A 321 5.18 -9.47 -26.92
C GLU A 321 5.98 -8.25 -26.44
N LYS A 322 5.35 -7.37 -25.62
CA LYS A 322 6.00 -6.21 -25.04
C LYS A 322 7.20 -6.58 -24.18
N THR A 323 7.13 -7.73 -23.49
CA THR A 323 8.23 -8.24 -22.65
C THR A 323 9.45 -8.62 -23.48
N TYR A 324 9.22 -9.34 -24.59
CA TYR A 324 10.32 -9.71 -25.50
C TYR A 324 11.00 -8.46 -26.08
N LYS A 325 10.21 -7.46 -26.48
CA LYS A 325 10.75 -6.18 -26.98
C LYS A 325 11.53 -5.42 -25.91
N HIS A 326 11.01 -5.39 -24.68
CA HIS A 326 11.66 -4.65 -23.59
C HIS A 326 12.96 -5.29 -23.13
N LEU A 327 13.05 -6.63 -23.13
CA LEU A 327 14.24 -7.38 -22.74
C LEU A 327 15.22 -7.62 -23.90
N ASP A 328 14.93 -7.09 -25.10
CA ASP A 328 15.70 -7.32 -26.32
C ASP A 328 15.93 -8.81 -26.62
N ILE A 329 14.87 -9.61 -26.45
CA ILE A 329 14.87 -11.05 -26.71
C ILE A 329 14.04 -11.32 -27.97
N PRO A 330 14.56 -12.08 -28.97
CA PRO A 330 13.77 -12.45 -30.13
C PRO A 330 12.55 -13.28 -29.74
N MET A 331 11.38 -12.92 -30.29
CA MET A 331 10.18 -13.74 -30.10
C MET A 331 10.39 -15.13 -30.76
N PRO A 332 9.99 -16.22 -30.08
CA PRO A 332 9.92 -17.51 -30.72
C PRO A 332 8.94 -17.44 -31.90
N GLU A 333 9.34 -17.98 -33.05
CA GLU A 333 8.42 -18.15 -34.18
C GLU A 333 7.17 -18.87 -33.70
N LYS A 334 5.98 -18.31 -34.00
CA LYS A 334 4.72 -19.01 -33.71
C LYS A 334 4.76 -20.36 -34.41
N GLN A 335 4.93 -21.42 -33.65
CA GLN A 335 4.64 -22.75 -34.19
C GLN A 335 3.17 -22.69 -34.63
N GLU A 336 2.93 -22.72 -35.95
CA GLU A 336 1.60 -22.99 -36.50
C GLU A 336 1.09 -24.25 -35.81
N LYS A 337 -0.05 -24.12 -35.14
CA LYS A 337 -0.71 -25.29 -34.58
C LYS A 337 -1.03 -26.19 -35.78
N LEU A 338 -0.25 -27.26 -35.91
CA LEU A 338 -0.70 -28.42 -36.69
C LEU A 338 -2.00 -28.89 -36.03
N LEU A 339 -3.09 -28.66 -36.72
CA LEU A 339 -4.44 -29.15 -36.42
C LEU A 339 -4.47 -30.69 -36.37
#